data_dcc3f8e3e175b996f5fbd3437b5f9e84
#
_entry.id   dcc3f8e3e175b996f5fbd3437b5f9e84
#
_cell.length_a   1.000
_cell.length_b   1.000
_cell.length_c   1.000
_cell.angle_alpha   90.00
_cell.angle_beta   90.00
_cell.angle_gamma   90.00
#
_symmetry.space_group_name_H-M   'P 1'
#
loop_
_entity.id
_entity.type
_entity.pdbx_description
1 polymer ?
#
loop_
_entity_poly.entity_id
_entity_poly.type
_entity_poly.pdbx_seq_one_letter_code
_entity_poly.pdbx_strand_id
1 'polypeptide(L)'
;YLPLARRVIGLMPAPQGVMPWPAGQPNVSLLCVETLWPIQTGQLDKLVLLHGLETSEDPGGVLDECYRTLGPGGRVVFVVPNRSGIWSRTDRTPFGYGRPYSLSQLEAQLRQHGFVTERTLSTLYQPPSSERIWRKFAPFMERAGRHLPVFAAGGVLMVEASKQVPAPTRPGLSARVSRPLRVLEGLGVGEPAPTGRDEGAPVI
;
A
#
# COMPACT_ATOMS: atom_id res chain seq x y z
N TYR A 1 -10.44 9.28 -6.20
CA TYR A 1 -8.97 9.42 -6.04
C TYR A 1 -8.31 10.27 -7.13
N LEU A 2 -8.80 10.21 -8.39
CA LEU A 2 -8.18 10.93 -9.53
C LEU A 2 -8.01 12.45 -9.29
N PRO A 3 -9.01 13.18 -8.76
CA PRO A 3 -8.88 14.62 -8.54
C PRO A 3 -7.84 15.02 -7.50
N LEU A 4 -7.45 14.07 -6.64
CA LEU A 4 -6.49 14.30 -5.55
C LEU A 4 -5.07 13.86 -5.89
N ALA A 5 -4.88 13.16 -7.00
CA ALA A 5 -3.59 12.66 -7.41
C ALA A 5 -2.83 13.67 -8.28
N ARG A 6 -1.56 13.92 -7.99
CA ARG A 6 -0.69 14.77 -8.81
C ARG A 6 -0.43 14.16 -10.19
N ARG A 7 -0.29 12.84 -10.25
CA ARG A 7 -0.08 12.06 -11.47
C ARG A 7 -0.74 10.71 -11.32
N VAL A 8 -1.43 10.26 -12.36
CA VAL A 8 -2.05 8.94 -12.45
C VAL A 8 -1.53 8.24 -13.69
N ILE A 9 -1.19 6.96 -13.54
CA ILE A 9 -0.70 6.11 -14.64
C ILE A 9 -1.57 4.86 -14.66
N GLY A 10 -2.09 4.52 -15.83
CA GLY A 10 -2.79 3.26 -16.07
C GLY A 10 -1.81 2.23 -16.63
N LEU A 11 -1.54 1.16 -15.87
CA LEU A 11 -0.78 0.01 -16.36
C LEU A 11 -1.76 -1.05 -16.85
N MET A 12 -1.56 -1.53 -18.08
CA MET A 12 -2.41 -2.52 -18.69
C MET A 12 -1.59 -3.73 -19.11
N PRO A 13 -1.98 -4.95 -18.67
CA PRO A 13 -1.28 -6.17 -19.06
C PRO A 13 -1.33 -6.38 -20.57
N ALA A 14 -0.23 -6.84 -21.17
CA ALA A 14 -0.09 -7.03 -22.60
C ALA A 14 -1.21 -7.84 -23.26
N PRO A 15 -1.72 -8.95 -22.68
CA PRO A 15 -2.80 -9.72 -23.27
C PRO A 15 -4.13 -8.96 -23.42
N GLN A 16 -4.38 -7.97 -22.59
CA GLN A 16 -5.61 -7.17 -22.60
C GLN A 16 -5.55 -5.98 -23.57
N GLY A 17 -4.35 -5.62 -24.02
CA GLY A 17 -4.12 -4.42 -24.84
C GLY A 17 -4.20 -3.13 -24.03
N VAL A 18 -3.97 -2.00 -24.71
CA VAL A 18 -3.98 -0.68 -24.09
C VAL A 18 -5.15 0.16 -24.59
N MET A 19 -5.79 0.88 -23.69
CA MET A 19 -6.80 1.88 -24.00
C MET A 19 -6.53 3.19 -23.24
N PRO A 20 -6.94 4.35 -23.78
CA PRO A 20 -6.84 5.60 -23.05
C PRO A 20 -7.66 5.56 -21.75
N TRP A 21 -7.00 5.84 -20.62
CA TRP A 21 -7.66 5.89 -19.32
C TRP A 21 -7.03 6.97 -18.43
N PRO A 22 -7.83 7.81 -17.74
CA PRO A 22 -9.29 7.91 -17.81
C PRO A 22 -9.76 8.49 -19.16
N ALA A 23 -10.91 8.04 -19.64
CA ALA A 23 -11.45 8.53 -20.91
C ALA A 23 -11.73 10.04 -20.85
N GLY A 24 -11.36 10.77 -21.92
CA GLY A 24 -11.62 12.21 -22.05
C GLY A 24 -10.79 13.12 -21.13
N GLN A 25 -9.78 12.61 -20.48
CA GLN A 25 -8.86 13.39 -19.63
C GLN A 25 -7.39 13.15 -20.01
N PRO A 26 -6.47 14.08 -19.69
CA PRO A 26 -5.05 13.83 -19.83
C PRO A 26 -4.67 12.59 -18.98
N ASN A 27 -4.12 11.60 -19.63
CA ASN A 27 -3.76 10.34 -18.97
C ASN A 27 -2.48 9.78 -19.56
N VAL A 28 -1.87 8.86 -18.81
CA VAL A 28 -0.78 8.02 -19.29
C VAL A 28 -1.20 6.57 -19.11
N SER A 29 -1.43 5.89 -20.22
CA SER A 29 -1.72 4.46 -20.26
C SER A 29 -0.54 3.74 -20.90
N LEU A 30 -0.02 2.73 -20.23
CA LEU A 30 1.15 1.96 -20.65
C LEU A 30 0.79 0.49 -20.75
N LEU A 31 1.18 -0.12 -21.88
CA LEU A 31 1.19 -1.56 -22.02
C LEU A 31 2.43 -2.11 -21.33
N CYS A 32 2.28 -3.09 -20.46
CA CYS A 32 3.40 -3.71 -19.74
C CYS A 32 3.21 -5.21 -19.56
N VAL A 33 4.28 -5.89 -19.19
CA VAL A 33 4.21 -7.27 -18.71
C VAL A 33 3.70 -7.25 -17.27
N GLU A 34 2.90 -8.24 -16.88
CA GLU A 34 2.28 -8.30 -15.55
C GLU A 34 3.30 -8.22 -14.41
N THR A 35 4.47 -8.84 -14.59
CA THR A 35 5.52 -8.97 -13.58
C THR A 35 6.72 -8.08 -13.84
N LEU A 36 6.61 -7.12 -14.77
CA LEU A 36 7.70 -6.18 -15.09
C LEU A 36 7.14 -4.82 -15.47
N TRP A 37 7.05 -3.94 -14.51
CA TRP A 37 6.48 -2.60 -14.71
C TRP A 37 7.55 -1.56 -15.01
N PRO A 38 7.34 -0.66 -16.00
CA PRO A 38 8.27 0.40 -16.34
C PRO A 38 8.21 1.55 -15.32
N ILE A 39 8.27 1.22 -14.04
CA ILE A 39 8.23 2.14 -12.91
C ILE A 39 9.44 1.87 -12.01
N GLN A 40 10.09 2.93 -11.57
CA GLN A 40 11.23 2.82 -10.67
C GLN A 40 10.81 2.31 -9.28
N THR A 41 11.72 1.65 -8.61
CA THR A 41 11.52 1.15 -7.24
C THR A 41 11.17 2.30 -6.29
N GLY A 42 10.14 2.12 -5.49
CA GLY A 42 9.76 3.07 -4.45
C GLY A 42 9.13 4.37 -4.94
N GLN A 43 8.65 4.44 -6.19
CA GLN A 43 8.16 5.68 -6.79
C GLN A 43 6.67 5.95 -6.54
N LEU A 44 5.89 4.93 -6.23
CA LEU A 44 4.43 5.07 -6.06
C LEU A 44 4.05 5.31 -4.60
N ASP A 45 3.18 6.28 -4.36
CA ASP A 45 2.53 6.47 -3.06
C ASP A 45 1.32 5.56 -2.89
N LYS A 46 0.57 5.37 -3.98
CA LYS A 46 -0.67 4.58 -4.00
C LYS A 46 -0.77 3.75 -5.25
N LEU A 47 -1.27 2.54 -5.09
CA LEU A 47 -1.53 1.59 -6.16
C LEU A 47 -2.95 1.05 -6.03
N VAL A 48 -3.61 0.85 -7.15
CA VAL A 48 -4.88 0.10 -7.21
C VAL A 48 -4.70 -1.04 -8.20
N LEU A 49 -4.80 -2.25 -7.72
CA LEU A 49 -4.78 -3.45 -8.56
C LEU A 49 -6.22 -3.96 -8.72
N LEU A 50 -6.78 -3.70 -9.89
CA LEU A 50 -8.16 -4.04 -10.22
C LEU A 50 -8.18 -5.29 -11.09
N HIS A 51 -8.68 -6.39 -10.54
CA HIS A 51 -8.82 -7.67 -11.27
C HIS A 51 -7.54 -8.18 -11.93
N GLY A 52 -6.38 -7.92 -11.29
CA GLY A 52 -5.07 -8.32 -11.82
C GLY A 52 -4.46 -9.55 -11.17
N LEU A 53 -4.92 -9.94 -9.96
CA LEU A 53 -4.36 -11.12 -9.28
C LEU A 53 -5.02 -12.43 -9.72
N GLU A 54 -6.34 -12.43 -9.86
CA GLU A 54 -7.11 -13.63 -10.19
C GLU A 54 -6.90 -14.11 -11.62
N THR A 55 -6.49 -13.20 -12.50
CA THR A 55 -6.26 -13.50 -13.93
C THR A 55 -4.79 -13.72 -14.25
N SER A 56 -3.89 -13.39 -13.34
CA SER A 56 -2.45 -13.54 -13.54
C SER A 56 -2.01 -15.00 -13.52
N GLU A 57 -1.08 -15.33 -14.40
CA GLU A 57 -0.39 -16.64 -14.38
C GLU A 57 0.61 -16.72 -13.22
N ASP A 58 1.22 -15.58 -12.86
CA ASP A 58 2.15 -15.44 -11.73
C ASP A 58 1.72 -14.35 -10.74
N PRO A 59 0.73 -14.61 -9.87
CA PRO A 59 0.28 -13.64 -8.87
C PRO A 59 1.37 -13.23 -7.88
N GLY A 60 2.35 -14.12 -7.62
CA GLY A 60 3.49 -13.81 -6.76
C GLY A 60 4.37 -12.71 -7.36
N GLY A 61 4.75 -12.86 -8.62
CA GLY A 61 5.52 -11.85 -9.34
C GLY A 61 4.79 -10.50 -9.44
N VAL A 62 3.46 -10.52 -9.60
CA VAL A 62 2.66 -9.27 -9.55
C VAL A 62 2.74 -8.62 -8.18
N LEU A 63 2.66 -9.37 -7.09
CA LEU A 63 2.79 -8.84 -5.74
C LEU A 63 4.19 -8.29 -5.46
N ASP A 64 5.23 -8.94 -5.97
CA ASP A 64 6.60 -8.45 -5.87
C ASP A 64 6.80 -7.13 -6.61
N GLU A 65 6.18 -6.96 -7.79
CA GLU A 65 6.17 -5.69 -8.53
C GLU A 65 5.39 -4.60 -7.79
N CYS A 66 4.24 -4.94 -7.20
CA CYS A 66 3.51 -4.02 -6.31
C CYS A 66 4.42 -3.56 -5.16
N TYR A 67 5.09 -4.51 -4.51
CA TYR A 67 5.99 -4.20 -3.39
C TYR A 67 7.18 -3.37 -3.84
N ARG A 68 7.82 -3.72 -4.95
CA ARG A 68 8.97 -3.01 -5.49
C ARG A 68 8.65 -1.56 -5.81
N THR A 69 7.54 -1.32 -6.50
CA THR A 69 7.18 0.03 -7.01
C THR A 69 6.62 0.96 -5.95
N LEU A 70 6.00 0.43 -4.89
CA LEU A 70 5.53 1.23 -3.76
C LEU A 70 6.69 1.77 -2.94
N GLY A 71 6.61 3.05 -2.59
CA GLY A 71 7.52 3.71 -1.64
C GLY A 71 7.30 3.25 -0.20
N PRO A 72 8.19 3.65 0.73
CA PRO A 72 8.01 3.41 2.15
C PRO A 72 6.67 3.99 2.65
N GLY A 73 5.85 3.17 3.32
CA GLY A 73 4.51 3.56 3.76
C GLY A 73 3.48 3.70 2.63
N GLY A 74 3.84 3.32 1.40
CA GLY A 74 2.93 3.28 0.27
C GLY A 74 1.79 2.29 0.49
N ARG A 75 0.64 2.57 -0.10
CA ARG A 75 -0.57 1.76 0.07
C ARG A 75 -1.05 1.18 -1.24
N VAL A 76 -1.59 -0.02 -1.17
CA VAL A 76 -2.21 -0.69 -2.30
C VAL A 76 -3.64 -1.12 -1.96
N VAL A 77 -4.53 -1.01 -2.93
CA VAL A 77 -5.88 -1.55 -2.85
C VAL A 77 -5.99 -2.68 -3.87
N PHE A 78 -6.20 -3.88 -3.36
CA PHE A 78 -6.48 -5.05 -4.17
C PHE A 78 -7.99 -5.22 -4.32
N VAL A 79 -8.45 -5.40 -5.55
CA VAL A 79 -9.85 -5.65 -5.88
C VAL A 79 -9.92 -6.98 -6.62
N VAL A 80 -10.48 -8.00 -5.99
CA VAL A 80 -10.52 -9.38 -6.53
C VAL A 80 -11.90 -10.01 -6.33
N PRO A 81 -12.31 -10.97 -7.17
CA PRO A 81 -13.53 -11.73 -6.97
C PRO A 81 -13.48 -12.53 -5.67
N ASN A 82 -14.60 -12.52 -4.94
CA ASN A 82 -14.74 -13.29 -3.72
C ASN A 82 -15.19 -14.73 -4.02
N ARG A 83 -14.35 -15.71 -3.68
CA ARG A 83 -14.66 -17.13 -3.86
C ARG A 83 -15.97 -17.56 -3.16
N SER A 84 -16.28 -16.97 -2.04
CA SER A 84 -17.49 -17.27 -1.27
C SER A 84 -18.73 -16.55 -1.81
N GLY A 85 -18.55 -15.57 -2.68
CA GLY A 85 -19.62 -14.76 -3.24
C GLY A 85 -20.47 -15.50 -4.28
N ILE A 86 -21.69 -15.03 -4.48
CA ILE A 86 -22.63 -15.60 -5.46
C ILE A 86 -22.10 -15.39 -6.89
N TRP A 87 -21.37 -14.30 -7.13
CA TRP A 87 -20.85 -13.93 -8.44
C TRP A 87 -19.77 -14.88 -8.98
N SER A 88 -18.94 -15.45 -8.11
CA SER A 88 -17.89 -16.38 -8.48
C SER A 88 -18.38 -17.82 -8.74
N ARG A 89 -19.63 -18.11 -8.38
CA ARG A 89 -20.24 -19.45 -8.55
C ARG A 89 -20.89 -19.63 -9.92
N THR A 90 -20.90 -18.60 -10.76
CA THR A 90 -21.61 -18.61 -12.02
C THR A 90 -20.65 -18.24 -13.15
N ASP A 91 -20.42 -19.14 -14.09
CA ASP A 91 -19.61 -18.90 -15.29
C ASP A 91 -20.19 -17.84 -16.23
N ARG A 92 -21.40 -17.34 -15.92
CA ARG A 92 -22.07 -16.28 -16.67
C ARG A 92 -21.52 -14.87 -16.36
N THR A 93 -20.66 -14.76 -15.35
CA THR A 93 -20.10 -13.47 -14.95
C THR A 93 -18.60 -13.47 -15.16
N PRO A 94 -17.98 -12.32 -15.46
CA PRO A 94 -16.51 -12.21 -15.54
C PRO A 94 -15.80 -12.64 -14.25
N PHE A 95 -16.49 -12.60 -13.11
CA PHE A 95 -15.97 -12.99 -11.79
C PHE A 95 -15.85 -14.51 -11.58
N GLY A 96 -16.45 -15.31 -12.45
CA GLY A 96 -16.30 -16.78 -12.46
C GLY A 96 -15.01 -17.24 -13.17
N TYR A 97 -14.43 -16.39 -13.98
CA TYR A 97 -13.17 -16.66 -14.66
C TYR A 97 -11.97 -16.36 -13.76
N GLY A 98 -10.90 -17.11 -13.92
CA GLY A 98 -9.69 -16.94 -13.13
C GLY A 98 -9.73 -17.68 -11.79
N ARG A 99 -8.97 -17.19 -10.83
CA ARG A 99 -8.79 -17.81 -9.50
C ARG A 99 -9.38 -16.90 -8.41
N PRO A 100 -10.69 -16.98 -8.12
CA PRO A 100 -11.28 -16.13 -7.09
C PRO A 100 -10.65 -16.42 -5.72
N TYR A 101 -10.49 -15.38 -4.91
CA TYR A 101 -9.83 -15.45 -3.62
C TYR A 101 -10.83 -15.57 -2.47
N SER A 102 -10.50 -16.38 -1.45
CA SER A 102 -11.05 -16.15 -0.11
C SER A 102 -10.25 -15.05 0.59
N LEU A 103 -10.86 -14.37 1.55
CA LEU A 103 -10.16 -13.32 2.31
C LEU A 103 -8.89 -13.86 2.96
N SER A 104 -8.98 -15.01 3.64
CA SER A 104 -7.85 -15.61 4.32
C SER A 104 -6.69 -16.00 3.38
N GLN A 105 -7.01 -16.48 2.18
CA GLN A 105 -5.99 -16.78 1.17
C GLN A 105 -5.29 -15.51 0.70
N LEU A 106 -6.06 -14.46 0.40
CA LEU A 106 -5.49 -13.18 -0.02
C LEU A 106 -4.60 -12.57 1.07
N GLU A 107 -5.08 -12.49 2.30
CA GLU A 107 -4.30 -11.97 3.43
C GLU A 107 -3.02 -12.76 3.71
N ALA A 108 -3.07 -14.09 3.59
CA ALA A 108 -1.88 -14.94 3.75
C ALA A 108 -0.85 -14.65 2.68
N GLN A 109 -1.28 -14.54 1.42
CA GLN A 109 -0.40 -14.23 0.29
C GLN A 109 0.18 -12.82 0.40
N LEU A 110 -0.64 -11.81 0.74
CA LEU A 110 -0.18 -10.43 0.95
C LEU A 110 0.91 -10.37 2.03
N ARG A 111 0.73 -11.07 3.14
CA ARG A 111 1.69 -11.13 4.24
C ARG A 111 3.02 -11.77 3.83
N GLN A 112 2.98 -12.82 2.99
CA GLN A 112 4.18 -13.46 2.45
C GLN A 112 5.01 -12.50 1.58
N HIS A 113 4.36 -11.55 0.89
CA HIS A 113 5.01 -10.54 0.06
C HIS A 113 5.23 -9.20 0.78
N GLY A 114 5.21 -9.18 2.13
CA GLY A 114 5.59 -8.02 2.93
C GLY A 114 4.51 -6.93 3.05
N PHE A 115 3.25 -7.27 2.81
CA PHE A 115 2.12 -6.37 3.02
C PHE A 115 1.42 -6.61 4.35
N VAL A 116 0.95 -5.52 4.96
CA VAL A 116 0.08 -5.55 6.13
C VAL A 116 -1.31 -5.09 5.71
N THR A 117 -2.32 -5.92 5.95
CA THR A 117 -3.73 -5.59 5.69
C THR A 117 -4.21 -4.55 6.68
N GLU A 118 -4.71 -3.42 6.18
CA GLU A 118 -5.22 -2.30 6.97
C GLU A 118 -6.75 -2.32 7.06
N ARG A 119 -7.39 -2.54 5.91
CA ARG A 119 -8.85 -2.53 5.79
C ARG A 119 -9.31 -3.57 4.80
N THR A 120 -10.46 -4.16 5.09
CA THR A 120 -11.14 -5.09 4.20
C THR A 120 -12.59 -4.69 4.03
N LEU A 121 -13.05 -4.67 2.80
CA LEU A 121 -14.44 -4.43 2.43
C LEU A 121 -14.89 -5.53 1.49
N SER A 122 -16.13 -5.94 1.63
CA SER A 122 -16.82 -6.75 0.63
C SER A 122 -17.95 -5.93 0.00
N THR A 123 -18.19 -6.11 -1.28
CA THR A 123 -19.18 -5.36 -2.06
C THR A 123 -19.82 -6.25 -3.13
N LEU A 124 -20.78 -5.75 -3.88
CA LEU A 124 -21.59 -6.51 -4.83
C LEU A 124 -22.41 -7.61 -4.17
N TYR A 125 -23.25 -7.22 -3.20
CA TYR A 125 -24.19 -8.13 -2.51
C TYR A 125 -25.44 -8.46 -3.35
N GLN A 126 -25.68 -7.69 -4.42
CA GLN A 126 -26.79 -7.99 -5.34
C GLN A 126 -26.50 -9.26 -6.15
N PRO A 127 -27.51 -10.07 -6.49
CA PRO A 127 -27.33 -11.21 -7.38
C PRO A 127 -26.98 -10.75 -8.81
N PRO A 128 -26.20 -11.56 -9.55
CA PRO A 128 -25.89 -11.29 -10.95
C PRO A 128 -27.13 -11.46 -11.83
N SER A 129 -27.92 -10.40 -11.97
CA SER A 129 -29.15 -10.40 -12.77
C SER A 129 -29.20 -9.16 -13.63
N SER A 130 -29.57 -9.36 -14.90
CA SER A 130 -29.82 -8.26 -15.86
C SER A 130 -31.19 -7.60 -15.67
N GLU A 131 -32.05 -8.15 -14.79
CA GLU A 131 -33.40 -7.67 -14.59
C GLU A 131 -33.43 -6.28 -13.94
N ARG A 132 -34.29 -5.41 -14.46
CA ARG A 132 -34.46 -4.02 -14.03
C ARG A 132 -34.86 -3.90 -12.56
N ILE A 133 -35.56 -4.89 -12.04
CA ILE A 133 -36.04 -4.97 -10.64
C ILE A 133 -34.85 -5.01 -9.69
N TRP A 134 -33.87 -5.87 -9.93
CA TRP A 134 -32.69 -6.01 -9.07
C TRP A 134 -31.84 -4.77 -9.03
N ARG A 135 -31.77 -4.00 -10.12
CA ARG A 135 -31.05 -2.72 -10.15
C ARG A 135 -31.68 -1.67 -9.23
N LYS A 136 -33.02 -1.68 -9.05
CA LYS A 136 -33.68 -0.77 -8.11
C LYS A 136 -33.41 -1.13 -6.63
N PHE A 137 -33.25 -2.40 -6.33
CA PHE A 137 -32.94 -2.87 -4.97
C PHE A 137 -31.44 -2.90 -4.64
N ALA A 138 -30.55 -2.70 -5.62
CA ALA A 138 -29.11 -2.70 -5.46
C ALA A 138 -28.61 -1.80 -4.29
N PRO A 139 -29.03 -0.55 -4.15
CA PRO A 139 -28.58 0.32 -3.05
C PRO A 139 -29.03 -0.19 -1.67
N PHE A 140 -30.20 -0.80 -1.60
CA PHE A 140 -30.72 -1.37 -0.35
C PHE A 140 -29.92 -2.63 0.03
N MET A 141 -29.69 -3.53 -0.92
CA MET A 141 -28.91 -4.76 -0.68
C MET A 141 -27.47 -4.45 -0.32
N GLU A 142 -26.87 -3.46 -0.95
CA GLU A 142 -25.51 -3.01 -0.63
C GLU A 142 -25.43 -2.43 0.78
N ARG A 143 -26.45 -1.66 1.20
CA ARG A 143 -26.53 -1.11 2.56
C ARG A 143 -26.77 -2.19 3.61
N ALA A 144 -27.69 -3.12 3.34
CA ALA A 144 -27.98 -4.25 4.22
C ALA A 144 -26.77 -5.21 4.31
N GLY A 145 -26.10 -5.49 3.20
CA GLY A 145 -24.91 -6.33 3.13
C GLY A 145 -23.75 -5.86 3.98
N ARG A 146 -23.59 -4.53 4.14
CA ARG A 146 -22.55 -3.96 5.00
C ARG A 146 -22.73 -4.24 6.48
N HIS A 147 -23.95 -4.59 6.92
CA HIS A 147 -24.26 -4.88 8.32
C HIS A 147 -24.26 -6.38 8.65
N LEU A 148 -24.18 -7.23 7.63
CA LEU A 148 -24.02 -8.67 7.86
C LEU A 148 -22.57 -9.01 8.18
N PRO A 149 -22.29 -10.11 8.95
CA PRO A 149 -20.93 -10.64 9.13
C PRO A 149 -20.53 -11.45 7.88
N VAL A 150 -19.94 -10.92 7.07
CA VAL A 150 -20.10 -10.28 5.83
C VAL A 150 -19.12 -10.73 4.72
N PHE A 151 -18.10 -11.45 5.04
CA PHE A 151 -17.14 -11.83 4.01
C PHE A 151 -17.65 -12.96 3.10
N ALA A 152 -18.79 -13.56 3.45
CA ALA A 152 -19.33 -14.73 2.73
C ALA A 152 -20.27 -14.40 1.56
N ALA A 153 -20.83 -13.20 1.46
CA ALA A 153 -21.94 -12.94 0.53
C ALA A 153 -21.61 -11.97 -0.61
N GLY A 154 -20.66 -11.06 -0.42
CA GLY A 154 -20.31 -10.07 -1.45
C GLY A 154 -19.55 -10.70 -2.61
N GLY A 155 -19.78 -10.22 -3.84
CA GLY A 155 -19.13 -10.74 -5.05
C GLY A 155 -17.67 -10.35 -5.19
N VAL A 156 -17.24 -9.26 -4.55
CA VAL A 156 -15.88 -8.71 -4.65
C VAL A 156 -15.31 -8.42 -3.27
N LEU A 157 -14.03 -8.72 -3.11
CA LEU A 157 -13.22 -8.30 -1.97
C LEU A 157 -12.37 -7.10 -2.37
N MET A 158 -12.35 -6.09 -1.51
CA MET A 158 -11.45 -4.96 -1.59
C MET A 158 -10.58 -4.95 -0.33
N VAL A 159 -9.27 -5.10 -0.51
CA VAL A 159 -8.30 -5.14 0.59
C VAL A 159 -7.31 -4.01 0.42
N GLU A 160 -7.31 -3.08 1.37
CA GLU A 160 -6.28 -2.06 1.49
C GLU A 160 -5.14 -2.62 2.33
N ALA A 161 -3.93 -2.55 1.80
CA ALA A 161 -2.73 -3.00 2.48
C ALA A 161 -1.61 -1.95 2.37
N SER A 162 -0.75 -1.90 3.38
CA SER A 162 0.44 -1.06 3.40
C SER A 162 1.71 -1.88 3.19
N LYS A 163 2.70 -1.26 2.55
CA LYS A 163 4.04 -1.84 2.41
C LYS A 163 4.73 -1.85 3.76
N GLN A 164 5.06 -3.03 4.27
CA GLN A 164 5.86 -3.18 5.48
C GLN A 164 7.33 -2.94 5.15
N VAL A 165 7.90 -1.92 5.75
CA VAL A 165 9.35 -1.70 5.68
C VAL A 165 9.95 -2.36 6.92
N PRO A 166 10.85 -3.36 6.78
CA PRO A 166 11.55 -3.92 7.92
C PRO A 166 12.26 -2.81 8.69
N ALA A 167 12.11 -2.79 10.01
CA ALA A 167 12.87 -1.87 10.83
C ALA A 167 14.38 -2.13 10.60
N PRO A 168 15.19 -1.07 10.42
CA PRO A 168 16.62 -1.26 10.25
C PRO A 168 17.17 -2.02 11.43
N THR A 169 17.82 -3.16 11.16
CA THR A 169 18.44 -4.05 12.14
C THR A 169 19.71 -3.44 12.78
N ARG A 170 19.94 -2.13 12.59
CA ARG A 170 21.01 -1.46 13.32
C ARG A 170 20.64 -1.45 14.80
N PRO A 171 21.54 -1.91 15.68
CA PRO A 171 21.35 -1.73 17.11
C PRO A 171 21.12 -0.24 17.33
N GLY A 172 19.92 0.11 17.81
CA GLY A 172 19.58 1.48 18.14
C GLY A 172 20.61 2.06 19.10
N LEU A 173 20.60 3.39 19.26
CA LEU A 173 21.47 4.13 20.20
C LEU A 173 21.39 3.63 21.66
N SER A 174 20.55 2.64 21.95
CA SER A 174 20.51 1.89 23.19
C SER A 174 21.58 0.79 23.32
N ALA A 175 22.41 0.58 22.30
CA ALA A 175 23.63 -0.20 22.51
C ALA A 175 24.44 0.53 23.58
N ARG A 176 24.31 0.02 24.79
CA ARG A 176 25.04 0.47 26.00
C ARG A 176 26.49 0.70 25.59
N VAL A 177 26.97 1.94 25.64
CA VAL A 177 28.38 2.24 25.50
C VAL A 177 29.06 1.54 26.65
N SER A 178 29.62 0.36 26.40
CA SER A 178 30.24 -0.51 27.43
C SER A 178 31.61 0.02 27.90
N ARG A 179 31.95 1.22 27.49
CA ARG A 179 33.14 1.92 28.03
C ARG A 179 32.69 3.27 28.57
N PRO A 180 32.70 3.47 29.88
CA PRO A 180 32.61 4.82 30.42
C PRO A 180 33.73 5.63 29.77
N LEU A 181 33.41 6.81 29.28
CA LEU A 181 34.42 7.79 28.91
C LEU A 181 35.35 7.92 30.12
N ARG A 182 36.59 7.49 29.99
CA ARG A 182 37.61 7.84 30.95
C ARG A 182 37.74 9.35 30.86
N VAL A 183 37.22 10.02 31.86
CA VAL A 183 37.56 11.42 32.10
C VAL A 183 39.09 11.39 32.21
N LEU A 184 39.77 12.16 31.35
CA LEU A 184 41.21 12.38 31.48
C LEU A 184 41.45 13.11 32.80
N GLU A 185 41.63 12.36 33.90
CA GLU A 185 42.22 12.89 35.10
C GLU A 185 43.66 13.30 34.76
N GLY A 186 43.88 14.59 34.67
CA GLY A 186 45.21 15.11 34.43
C GLY A 186 45.33 16.39 33.62
N LEU A 187 44.26 16.96 33.12
CA LEU A 187 44.32 18.35 32.64
C LEU A 187 44.02 19.29 33.81
N GLY A 188 45.06 19.82 34.40
CA GLY A 188 44.95 20.87 35.43
C GLY A 188 44.11 22.03 34.85
N VAL A 189 43.10 22.41 35.60
CA VAL A 189 42.34 23.63 35.37
C VAL A 189 43.31 24.75 35.52
N GLY A 190 43.68 25.47 34.45
CA GLY A 190 44.47 26.67 34.51
C GLY A 190 43.79 27.71 35.41
N GLU A 191 44.47 28.09 36.50
CA GLU A 191 44.01 29.12 37.41
C GLU A 191 43.89 30.44 36.64
N PRO A 192 42.78 31.19 36.71
CA PRO A 192 42.66 32.48 36.00
C PRO A 192 43.67 33.45 36.59
N ALA A 193 44.43 34.10 35.70
CA ALA A 193 45.42 35.12 36.08
C ALA A 193 44.70 36.29 36.79
N PRO A 194 45.27 36.86 37.86
CA PRO A 194 44.66 37.99 38.56
C PRO A 194 44.67 39.22 37.63
N THR A 195 43.51 39.82 37.46
CA THR A 195 43.36 41.14 36.79
C THR A 195 44.05 42.22 37.63
N GLY A 196 45.19 42.69 37.14
CA GLY A 196 45.85 43.82 37.73
C GLY A 196 44.95 45.07 37.68
N ARG A 197 44.64 45.60 38.87
CA ARG A 197 44.08 46.96 39.00
C ARG A 197 45.21 47.95 38.71
N ASP A 198 45.04 48.70 37.65
CA ASP A 198 45.82 49.94 37.46
C ASP A 198 45.29 50.97 38.47
N GLU A 199 46.15 51.22 39.48
CA GLU A 199 46.01 52.40 40.35
C GLU A 199 46.81 53.54 39.74
N GLY A 200 46.10 54.63 39.45
CA GLY A 200 46.56 55.99 39.72
C GLY A 200 47.63 56.62 38.80
N ALA A 201 47.18 57.46 37.91
CA ALA A 201 48.05 58.54 37.42
C ALA A 201 47.60 59.88 38.08
N PRO A 202 48.48 60.69 38.62
CA PRO A 202 48.14 61.97 39.22
C PRO A 202 48.02 63.05 38.14
N VAL A 203 47.12 64.01 38.44
CA VAL A 203 46.89 65.24 37.77
C VAL A 203 48.08 66.16 37.93
N ILE A 204 48.51 66.79 36.85
CA ILE A 204 48.96 68.20 36.75
C ILE A 204 48.44 68.80 35.47
#